data_532443a0f162be7213cfa545df272527
#
_entry.id   532443a0f162be7213cfa545df272527
#
_cell.length_a   1.000
_cell.length_b   1.000
_cell.length_c   1.000
_cell.angle_alpha   90.00
_cell.angle_beta   90.00
_cell.angle_gamma   90.00
#
_symmetry.space_group_name_H-M   'P 1'
#
loop_
_entity.id
_entity.type
_entity.pdbx_description
1 polymer ?
#
loop_
_entity_poly.entity_id
_entity_poly.type
_entity_poly.pdbx_seq_one_letter_code
_entity_poly.pdbx_strand_id
1 'polypeptide(L)'
;MTATSDTSQLAHAGAATAQAVPLTREGERAMRAELERLRHELETDVAARLREAREYGSGSENDDLQQIREEEAILTARIARLEEILSRARIVDEDVEGDVVT
;
A
#
# COMPACT_ATOMS: atom_id res chain seq x y z
N MET A 1 -5.90 26.63 -24.85
CA MET A 1 -6.10 27.26 -23.57
C MET A 1 -7.05 26.50 -22.68
N THR A 2 -8.22 26.31 -23.18
CA THR A 2 -9.23 25.61 -22.41
C THR A 2 -8.78 24.16 -22.12
N ALA A 3 -8.13 23.56 -23.09
CA ALA A 3 -7.69 22.19 -22.91
C ALA A 3 -6.72 22.05 -21.74
N THR A 4 -5.83 23.02 -21.62
CA THR A 4 -4.88 22.99 -20.52
C THR A 4 -5.60 23.15 -19.18
N SER A 5 -6.54 24.06 -19.16
CA SER A 5 -7.34 24.27 -17.96
C SER A 5 -8.09 23.01 -17.57
N ASP A 6 -8.69 22.39 -18.57
CA ASP A 6 -9.47 21.20 -18.33
C ASP A 6 -8.61 20.08 -17.77
N THR A 7 -7.44 19.93 -18.33
CA THR A 7 -6.52 18.89 -17.87
C THR A 7 -6.14 19.13 -16.42
N SER A 8 -5.83 20.37 -16.11
CA SER A 8 -5.47 20.75 -14.76
C SER A 8 -6.60 20.43 -13.80
N GLN A 9 -7.80 20.77 -14.23
CA GLN A 9 -8.97 20.56 -13.42
C GLN A 9 -9.27 19.09 -13.21
N LEU A 10 -9.05 18.30 -14.23
CA LEU A 10 -9.28 16.87 -14.11
C LEU A 10 -8.33 16.24 -13.11
N ALA A 11 -7.07 16.61 -13.17
CA ALA A 11 -6.11 16.09 -12.21
C ALA A 11 -6.48 16.51 -10.79
N HIS A 12 -6.89 17.75 -10.68
CA HIS A 12 -7.28 18.27 -9.38
C HIS A 12 -8.56 17.61 -8.89
N ALA A 13 -9.52 17.46 -9.78
CA ALA A 13 -10.76 16.81 -9.42
C ALA A 13 -10.52 15.36 -9.01
N GLY A 14 -9.62 14.69 -9.70
CA GLY A 14 -9.29 13.32 -9.33
C GLY A 14 -8.75 13.23 -7.92
N ALA A 15 -7.87 14.15 -7.58
CA ALA A 15 -7.33 14.18 -6.22
C ALA A 15 -8.41 14.56 -5.22
N ALA A 16 -9.21 15.55 -5.60
CA ALA A 16 -10.26 16.04 -4.71
C ALA A 16 -11.37 15.02 -4.53
N THR A 17 -11.64 14.24 -5.59
CA THR A 17 -12.69 13.24 -5.51
C THR A 17 -12.21 11.92 -5.00
N ALA A 18 -10.94 11.85 -4.61
CA ALA A 18 -10.47 10.67 -3.93
C ALA A 18 -11.40 10.47 -2.75
N GLN A 19 -12.25 9.48 -2.88
CA GLN A 19 -13.30 9.28 -1.92
C GLN A 19 -12.75 8.86 -0.58
N ALA A 20 -13.39 9.34 0.46
CA ALA A 20 -13.13 8.80 1.77
C ALA A 20 -13.46 7.30 1.74
N VAL A 21 -12.63 6.53 2.38
CA VAL A 21 -12.81 5.10 2.46
C VAL A 21 -13.41 4.80 3.82
N PRO A 22 -14.67 4.36 3.87
CA PRO A 22 -15.28 4.06 5.16
C PRO A 22 -14.70 2.78 5.74
N LEU A 23 -14.24 2.87 6.96
CA LEU A 23 -13.67 1.72 7.66
C LEU A 23 -14.23 1.69 9.06
N THR A 24 -14.52 0.50 9.55
CA THR A 24 -14.80 0.36 10.97
C THR A 24 -13.48 0.53 11.73
N ARG A 25 -13.59 0.75 13.03
CA ARG A 25 -12.39 0.84 13.86
C ARG A 25 -11.60 -0.44 13.80
N GLU A 26 -12.30 -1.54 13.79
CA GLU A 26 -11.64 -2.84 13.71
C GLU A 26 -10.95 -3.01 12.36
N GLY A 27 -11.61 -2.60 11.30
CA GLY A 27 -11.02 -2.68 9.97
C GLY A 27 -9.79 -1.82 9.85
N GLU A 28 -9.83 -0.62 10.40
CA GLU A 28 -8.67 0.25 10.38
C GLU A 28 -7.51 -0.37 11.14
N ARG A 29 -7.82 -0.94 12.30
CA ARG A 29 -6.79 -1.56 13.12
C ARG A 29 -6.14 -2.72 12.39
N ALA A 30 -6.96 -3.54 11.75
CA ALA A 30 -6.45 -4.68 11.00
C ALA A 30 -5.56 -4.22 9.85
N MET A 31 -5.97 -3.17 9.19
CA MET A 31 -5.21 -2.65 8.07
C MET A 31 -3.88 -2.06 8.51
N ARG A 32 -3.87 -1.37 9.64
CA ARG A 32 -2.62 -0.84 10.18
C ARG A 32 -1.68 -1.95 10.61
N ALA A 33 -2.23 -3.02 11.17
CA ALA A 33 -1.41 -4.17 11.56
C ALA A 33 -0.80 -4.82 10.33
N GLU A 34 -1.57 -4.94 9.27
CA GLU A 34 -1.05 -5.50 8.03
C GLU A 34 0.06 -4.62 7.45
N LEU A 35 -0.15 -3.31 7.48
CA LEU A 35 0.85 -2.38 6.99
C LEU A 35 2.15 -2.53 7.75
N GLU A 36 2.04 -2.63 9.07
CA GLU A 36 3.23 -2.78 9.89
C GLU A 36 3.94 -4.09 9.59
N ARG A 37 3.17 -5.15 9.41
CA ARG A 37 3.74 -6.45 9.10
C ARG A 37 4.49 -6.41 7.77
N LEU A 38 3.91 -5.77 6.77
CA LEU A 38 4.55 -5.68 5.46
C LEU A 38 5.81 -4.84 5.51
N ARG A 39 5.77 -3.74 6.27
CA ARG A 39 6.95 -2.91 6.42
C ARG A 39 8.07 -3.68 7.10
N HIS A 40 7.72 -4.44 8.12
CA HIS A 40 8.70 -5.23 8.82
C HIS A 40 9.32 -6.27 7.90
N GLU A 41 8.50 -6.93 7.11
CA GLU A 41 8.99 -7.92 6.17
C GLU A 41 9.94 -7.28 5.16
N LEU A 42 9.59 -6.11 4.66
CA LEU A 42 10.43 -5.43 3.69
C LEU A 42 11.75 -5.01 4.29
N GLU A 43 11.71 -4.48 5.50
CA GLU A 43 12.91 -3.93 6.13
C GLU A 43 13.84 -4.99 6.67
N THR A 44 13.32 -6.16 7.01
CA THR A 44 14.15 -7.20 7.60
C THR A 44 14.37 -8.35 6.64
N ASP A 45 13.30 -9.06 6.29
CA ASP A 45 13.46 -10.30 5.53
C ASP A 45 13.97 -10.05 4.12
N VAL A 46 13.34 -9.13 3.41
CA VAL A 46 13.73 -8.87 2.04
C VAL A 46 15.11 -8.22 1.99
N ALA A 47 15.37 -7.30 2.90
CA ALA A 47 16.67 -6.65 2.96
C ALA A 47 17.77 -7.64 3.25
N ALA A 48 17.53 -8.58 4.15
CA ALA A 48 18.51 -9.59 4.48
C ALA A 48 18.80 -10.50 3.29
N ARG A 49 17.74 -10.88 2.58
CA ARG A 49 17.91 -11.74 1.42
C ARG A 49 18.63 -11.03 0.29
N LEU A 50 18.37 -9.74 0.13
CA LEU A 50 19.10 -8.96 -0.87
C LEU A 50 20.59 -8.90 -0.54
N ARG A 51 20.91 -8.66 0.71
CA ARG A 51 22.30 -8.60 1.12
C ARG A 51 22.98 -9.93 0.90
N GLU A 52 22.29 -11.00 1.25
CA GLU A 52 22.83 -12.34 1.07
C GLU A 52 23.08 -12.64 -0.39
N ALA A 53 22.14 -12.31 -1.25
CA ALA A 53 22.28 -12.56 -2.67
C ALA A 53 23.46 -11.81 -3.27
N ARG A 54 23.68 -10.59 -2.79
CA ARG A 54 24.80 -9.79 -3.29
C ARG A 54 26.13 -10.36 -2.86
N GLU A 55 26.17 -10.96 -1.69
CA GLU A 55 27.44 -11.48 -1.16
C GLU A 55 27.90 -12.71 -1.91
N TYR A 56 26.99 -13.44 -2.50
CA TYR A 56 27.39 -14.68 -3.15
C TYR A 56 27.92 -14.50 -4.56
N GLY A 57 28.00 -13.27 -5.03
CA GLY A 57 28.75 -13.02 -6.26
C GLY A 57 27.90 -13.03 -7.50
N SER A 58 28.31 -13.71 -8.53
CA SER A 58 27.74 -13.56 -9.87
C SER A 58 27.14 -14.87 -10.37
N GLY A 59 26.59 -14.83 -11.56
CA GLY A 59 26.09 -16.02 -12.18
C GLY A 59 24.64 -16.31 -11.83
N SER A 60 24.41 -17.46 -11.23
CA SER A 60 23.04 -17.89 -10.95
C SER A 60 22.35 -17.01 -9.95
N GLU A 61 23.08 -16.24 -9.18
CA GLU A 61 22.39 -15.37 -8.24
C GLU A 61 21.75 -14.18 -8.89
N ASN A 62 21.99 -13.94 -10.14
CA ASN A 62 21.25 -12.93 -10.86
C ASN A 62 19.77 -13.26 -10.86
N ASP A 63 19.43 -14.52 -11.00
CA ASP A 63 18.04 -14.94 -10.96
C ASP A 63 17.46 -14.75 -9.56
N ASP A 64 18.23 -15.12 -8.55
CA ASP A 64 17.78 -14.93 -7.18
C ASP A 64 17.58 -13.47 -6.87
N LEU A 65 18.54 -12.66 -7.26
CA LEU A 65 18.44 -11.23 -7.03
C LEU A 65 17.25 -10.64 -7.73
N GLN A 66 17.02 -11.06 -8.97
CA GLN A 66 15.87 -10.57 -9.72
C GLN A 66 14.57 -10.95 -9.05
N GLN A 67 14.48 -12.17 -8.57
CA GLN A 67 13.29 -12.64 -7.90
C GLN A 67 13.03 -11.87 -6.62
N ILE A 68 14.08 -11.61 -5.86
CA ILE A 68 13.93 -10.84 -4.63
C ILE A 68 13.48 -9.43 -4.92
N ARG A 69 14.00 -8.83 -5.97
CA ARG A 69 13.59 -7.49 -6.35
C ARG A 69 12.15 -7.44 -6.78
N GLU A 70 11.67 -8.51 -7.40
CA GLU A 70 10.25 -8.58 -7.77
C GLU A 70 9.38 -8.67 -6.53
N GLU A 71 9.82 -9.45 -5.54
CA GLU A 71 9.09 -9.51 -4.28
C GLU A 71 9.10 -8.17 -3.57
N GLU A 72 10.23 -7.50 -3.62
CA GLU A 72 10.32 -6.17 -3.03
C GLU A 72 9.33 -5.21 -3.66
N ALA A 73 9.22 -5.28 -4.98
CA ALA A 73 8.31 -4.40 -5.69
C ALA A 73 6.86 -4.68 -5.31
N ILE A 74 6.52 -5.96 -5.15
CA ILE A 74 5.16 -6.32 -4.77
C ILE A 74 4.84 -5.81 -3.36
N LEU A 75 5.76 -6.00 -2.43
CA LEU A 75 5.57 -5.51 -1.07
C LEU A 75 5.45 -4.00 -1.03
N THR A 76 6.30 -3.33 -1.77
CA THR A 76 6.27 -1.88 -1.82
C THR A 76 4.94 -1.38 -2.36
N ALA A 77 4.42 -2.05 -3.39
CA ALA A 77 3.14 -1.65 -3.96
C ALA A 77 2.00 -1.87 -2.97
N ARG A 78 2.05 -2.97 -2.24
CA ARG A 78 1.03 -3.25 -1.24
C ARG A 78 1.07 -2.24 -0.11
N ILE A 79 2.27 -1.91 0.34
CA ILE A 79 2.43 -0.91 1.39
C ILE A 79 1.85 0.42 0.93
N ALA A 80 2.18 0.82 -0.29
CA ALA A 80 1.68 2.09 -0.80
C ALA A 80 0.16 2.10 -0.87
N ARG A 81 -0.44 0.98 -1.27
CA ARG A 81 -1.88 0.93 -1.37
C ARG A 81 -2.54 1.02 0.00
N LEU A 82 -1.99 0.31 0.98
CA LEU A 82 -2.53 0.39 2.33
C LEU A 82 -2.40 1.79 2.89
N GLU A 83 -1.26 2.41 2.66
CA GLU A 83 -1.04 3.78 3.12
C GLU A 83 -2.03 4.73 2.47
N GLU A 84 -2.30 4.53 1.20
CA GLU A 84 -3.24 5.38 0.50
C GLU A 84 -4.65 5.23 1.06
N ILE A 85 -5.07 3.98 1.27
CA ILE A 85 -6.39 3.73 1.82
C ILE A 85 -6.51 4.34 3.21
N LEU A 86 -5.50 4.14 4.04
CA LEU A 86 -5.53 4.66 5.39
C LEU A 86 -5.53 6.18 5.42
N SER A 87 -4.88 6.80 4.44
CA SER A 87 -4.85 8.26 4.39
C SER A 87 -6.22 8.84 4.06
N ARG A 88 -7.10 8.06 3.47
CA ARG A 88 -8.43 8.50 3.13
C ARG A 88 -9.49 7.85 4.01
N ALA A 89 -9.06 7.15 5.04
CA ALA A 89 -9.99 6.41 5.88
C ALA A 89 -10.90 7.34 6.64
N ARG A 90 -12.15 6.96 6.72
CA ARG A 90 -13.14 7.61 7.55
C ARG A 90 -13.76 6.55 8.42
N ILE A 91 -13.63 6.74 9.70
CA ILE A 91 -14.08 5.73 10.64
C ILE A 91 -15.59 5.79 10.77
N VAL A 92 -16.24 4.67 10.57
CA VAL A 92 -17.67 4.57 10.73
C VAL A 92 -17.96 3.63 11.88
N ASP A 93 -19.12 3.85 12.47
CA ASP A 93 -19.50 3.10 13.64
C ASP A 93 -20.10 1.76 13.26
N GLU A 94 -19.64 0.73 13.90
CA GLU A 94 -20.21 -0.59 13.71
C GLU A 94 -21.63 -0.67 14.17
N ASP A 95 -21.95 0.09 15.19
CA ASP A 95 -23.30 0.10 15.73
C ASP A 95 -24.31 0.55 14.71
N VAL A 96 -23.92 1.57 13.93
CA VAL A 96 -24.80 2.06 12.87
C VAL A 96 -25.03 0.95 11.85
N GLU A 97 -24.00 0.23 11.55
CA GLU A 97 -24.09 -0.87 10.62
C GLU A 97 -25.01 -1.96 11.16
N GLY A 98 -24.84 -2.28 12.42
CA GLY A 98 -25.69 -3.28 13.06
C GLY A 98 -27.13 -2.86 13.04
N ASP A 99 -27.39 -1.61 13.32
CA ASP A 99 -28.75 -1.09 13.31
C ASP A 99 -29.39 -1.23 11.96
N VAL A 100 -28.61 -0.93 10.91
CA VAL A 100 -29.15 -1.02 9.58
C VAL A 100 -29.53 -2.43 9.23
N VAL A 101 -28.75 -3.37 9.68
CA VAL A 101 -29.00 -4.77 9.38
C VAL A 101 -30.25 -5.26 10.07
N THR A 102 -30.49 -4.83 11.28
CA THR A 102 -31.68 -5.25 11.99
C THR A 102 -32.90 -4.50 11.51
#